data_6732d4202b3a9e5479318f85f58d5364
#
_entry.id   6732d4202b3a9e5479318f85f58d5364
#
_cell.length_a   1.000
_cell.length_b   1.000
_cell.length_c   1.000
_cell.angle_alpha   90.00
_cell.angle_beta   90.00
_cell.angle_gamma   90.00
#
_symmetry.space_group_name_H-M   'P 1'
#
loop_
_entity.id
_entity.type
_entity.pdbx_description
1 polymer ?
#
loop_
_entity_poly.entity_id
_entity_poly.type
_entity_poly.pdbx_seq_one_letter_code
_entity_poly.pdbx_strand_id
1 'polypeptide(L)'
;MRFLEVTENKKQYLDLLLLADEQEDMVDRYLDNGKMYVLDDNGVKCECVITDKENDILEIKNIATVPEYQGQGYARALIEFIVNNYREQYAILQVGTGDSPLTIPFYEKCGFVRSYIISNFFTDNYDHPIYESGIQLVDMVYLQRTI
;
A
#
# COMPACT_ATOMS: atom_id res chain seq x y z
N MET A 1 -3.78 13.02 -16.48
CA MET A 1 -3.65 12.05 -15.37
C MET A 1 -5.03 11.54 -14.98
N ARG A 2 -5.20 10.23 -14.93
CA ARG A 2 -6.50 9.62 -14.63
C ARG A 2 -6.34 8.60 -13.53
N PHE A 3 -7.39 8.46 -12.69
CA PHE A 3 -7.48 7.41 -11.66
C PHE A 3 -8.54 6.41 -12.10
N LEU A 4 -8.17 5.14 -12.21
CA LEU A 4 -9.04 4.09 -12.76
C LEU A 4 -9.15 2.94 -11.77
N GLU A 5 -10.38 2.43 -11.58
CA GLU A 5 -10.58 1.20 -10.82
C GLU A 5 -10.31 -0.01 -11.72
N VAL A 6 -9.54 -0.97 -11.21
CA VAL A 6 -9.25 -2.22 -11.91
C VAL A 6 -10.15 -3.30 -11.33
N THR A 7 -11.17 -3.72 -12.08
CA THR A 7 -12.17 -4.68 -11.63
C THR A 7 -11.92 -6.10 -12.13
N GLU A 8 -11.13 -6.26 -13.20
CA GLU A 8 -10.84 -7.55 -13.80
C GLU A 8 -9.35 -7.68 -14.08
N ASN A 9 -8.86 -8.93 -14.06
CA ASN A 9 -7.46 -9.24 -14.38
C ASN A 9 -6.47 -8.35 -13.62
N LYS A 10 -6.64 -8.28 -12.30
CA LYS A 10 -5.78 -7.45 -11.43
C LYS A 10 -4.31 -7.87 -11.53
N LYS A 11 -4.05 -9.16 -11.77
CA LYS A 11 -2.68 -9.68 -11.90
C LYS A 11 -1.98 -9.27 -13.20
N GLN A 12 -2.64 -8.53 -14.10
CA GLN A 12 -1.93 -7.86 -15.18
C GLN A 12 -0.87 -6.90 -14.65
N TYR A 13 -1.03 -6.44 -13.40
CA TYR A 13 -0.09 -5.56 -12.71
C TYR A 13 0.73 -6.30 -11.64
N LEU A 14 0.89 -7.62 -11.77
CA LEU A 14 1.57 -8.43 -10.75
C LEU A 14 3.00 -7.94 -10.48
N ASP A 15 3.74 -7.56 -11.51
CA ASP A 15 5.10 -7.05 -11.34
C ASP A 15 5.12 -5.82 -10.41
N LEU A 16 4.14 -4.95 -10.57
CA LEU A 16 4.01 -3.76 -9.74
C LEU A 16 3.60 -4.11 -8.31
N LEU A 17 2.63 -5.02 -8.16
CA LEU A 17 2.19 -5.51 -6.85
C LEU A 17 3.33 -6.14 -6.06
N LEU A 18 4.20 -6.90 -6.73
CA LEU A 18 5.34 -7.57 -6.08
C LEU A 18 6.44 -6.61 -5.63
N LEU A 19 6.45 -5.36 -6.12
CA LEU A 19 7.38 -4.35 -5.60
C LEU A 19 7.08 -3.98 -4.14
N ALA A 20 5.81 -3.96 -3.77
CA ALA A 20 5.39 -3.62 -2.40
C ALA A 20 5.24 -4.86 -1.52
N ASP A 21 4.98 -6.03 -2.10
CA ASP A 21 4.75 -7.27 -1.36
C ASP A 21 5.33 -8.42 -2.19
N GLU A 22 6.56 -8.79 -1.93
CA GLU A 22 7.38 -9.59 -2.85
C GLU A 22 7.04 -11.07 -2.90
N GLN A 23 5.98 -11.51 -2.19
CA GLN A 23 5.54 -12.91 -2.20
C GLN A 23 4.11 -13.01 -2.71
N GLU A 24 3.91 -13.70 -3.83
CA GLU A 24 2.61 -13.71 -4.52
C GLU A 24 1.48 -14.28 -3.66
N ASP A 25 1.72 -15.31 -2.87
CA ASP A 25 0.69 -15.88 -2.01
C ASP A 25 0.27 -14.92 -0.89
N MET A 26 1.11 -13.98 -0.51
CA MET A 26 0.73 -12.89 0.39
C MET A 26 -0.18 -11.89 -0.32
N VAL A 27 0.12 -11.55 -1.58
CA VAL A 27 -0.75 -10.71 -2.42
C VAL A 27 -2.13 -11.36 -2.58
N ASP A 28 -2.17 -12.66 -2.78
CA ASP A 28 -3.42 -13.42 -2.95
C ASP A 28 -4.36 -13.32 -1.74
N ARG A 29 -3.83 -13.04 -0.54
CA ARG A 29 -4.64 -12.92 0.67
C ARG A 29 -5.65 -11.77 0.60
N TYR A 30 -5.39 -10.73 -0.18
CA TYR A 30 -6.22 -9.52 -0.20
C TYR A 30 -6.64 -9.05 -1.59
N LEU A 31 -6.04 -9.55 -2.67
CA LEU A 31 -6.23 -8.95 -3.99
C LEU A 31 -7.67 -9.10 -4.50
N ASP A 32 -8.26 -10.29 -4.38
CA ASP A 32 -9.60 -10.53 -4.91
C ASP A 32 -10.68 -9.83 -4.10
N ASN A 33 -10.50 -9.71 -2.78
CA ASN A 33 -11.46 -9.05 -1.91
C ASN A 33 -11.25 -7.53 -1.84
N GLY A 34 -10.09 -7.05 -2.24
CA GLY A 34 -9.76 -5.65 -2.24
C GLY A 34 -10.26 -4.93 -3.48
N LYS A 35 -10.28 -3.61 -3.41
CA LYS A 35 -10.45 -2.74 -4.57
C LYS A 35 -9.10 -2.25 -5.02
N MET A 36 -8.86 -2.29 -6.33
CA MET A 36 -7.58 -1.87 -6.90
C MET A 36 -7.79 -0.64 -7.77
N TYR A 37 -6.93 0.35 -7.56
CA TYR A 37 -6.89 1.56 -8.37
C TYR A 37 -5.52 1.73 -9.01
N VAL A 38 -5.50 2.29 -10.20
CA VAL A 38 -4.25 2.68 -10.85
C VAL A 38 -4.30 4.16 -11.23
N LEU A 39 -3.14 4.78 -11.23
CA LEU A 39 -2.95 6.14 -11.72
C LEU A 39 -2.31 6.03 -13.09
N ASP A 40 -3.02 6.54 -14.11
CA ASP A 40 -2.58 6.54 -15.50
C ASP A 40 -2.19 7.97 -15.90
N ASP A 41 -0.93 8.14 -16.24
CA ASP A 41 -0.37 9.40 -16.74
C ASP A 41 0.55 9.08 -17.92
N ASN A 42 -0.05 8.94 -19.11
CA ASN A 42 0.62 8.39 -20.30
C ASN A 42 1.14 6.97 -20.01
N GLY A 43 0.26 6.11 -19.53
CA GLY A 43 0.55 4.77 -19.04
C GLY A 43 0.44 4.69 -17.52
N VAL A 44 0.26 3.49 -17.01
CA VAL A 44 0.11 3.27 -15.57
C VAL A 44 1.44 3.52 -14.86
N LYS A 45 1.40 4.40 -13.86
CA LYS A 45 2.57 4.80 -13.07
C LYS A 45 2.55 4.25 -11.65
N CYS A 46 1.35 4.00 -11.11
CA CYS A 46 1.19 3.64 -9.69
C CYS A 46 -0.08 2.81 -9.52
N GLU A 47 -0.08 1.90 -8.54
CA GLU A 47 -1.25 1.12 -8.14
C GLU A 47 -1.46 1.20 -6.65
N CYS A 48 -2.71 0.94 -6.21
CA CYS A 48 -3.06 0.83 -4.80
C CYS A 48 -4.19 -0.18 -4.64
N VAL A 49 -4.06 -1.09 -3.68
CA VAL A 49 -5.12 -2.02 -3.27
C VAL A 49 -5.57 -1.66 -1.88
N ILE A 50 -6.89 -1.49 -1.71
CA ILE A 50 -7.50 -1.15 -0.43
C ILE A 50 -8.51 -2.21 -0.02
N THR A 51 -8.65 -2.41 1.28
CA THR A 51 -9.65 -3.31 1.86
C THR A 51 -10.38 -2.65 3.01
N ASP A 52 -11.62 -3.11 3.25
CA ASP A 52 -12.37 -2.73 4.45
C ASP A 52 -11.82 -3.53 5.64
N LYS A 53 -11.33 -2.84 6.65
CA LYS A 53 -10.83 -3.49 7.86
C LYS A 53 -11.87 -3.55 8.98
N GLU A 54 -13.08 -3.04 8.74
CA GLU A 54 -14.14 -2.86 9.74
C GLU A 54 -13.88 -1.68 10.68
N ASN A 55 -14.86 -1.35 11.50
CA ASN A 55 -14.79 -0.24 12.48
C ASN A 55 -14.44 1.10 11.84
N ASP A 56 -14.98 1.36 10.64
CA ASP A 56 -14.73 2.60 9.88
C ASP A 56 -13.27 2.80 9.48
N ILE A 57 -12.50 1.71 9.38
CA ILE A 57 -11.09 1.74 8.96
C ILE A 57 -10.96 1.16 7.56
N LEU A 58 -10.40 1.93 6.65
CA LEU A 58 -9.98 1.50 5.32
C LEU A 58 -8.48 1.23 5.35
N GLU A 59 -8.03 0.11 4.79
CA GLU A 59 -6.61 -0.23 4.83
C GLU A 59 -6.01 -0.28 3.43
N ILE A 60 -4.86 0.38 3.26
CA ILE A 60 -4.01 0.19 2.09
C ILE A 60 -3.22 -1.11 2.29
N LYS A 61 -3.45 -2.10 1.42
CA LYS A 61 -2.77 -3.40 1.48
C LYS A 61 -1.56 -3.46 0.56
N ASN A 62 -1.55 -2.65 -0.48
CA ASN A 62 -0.45 -2.61 -1.45
C ASN A 62 -0.47 -1.24 -2.13
N ILE A 63 0.68 -0.61 -2.25
CA ILE A 63 0.84 0.60 -3.04
C ILE A 63 2.26 0.60 -3.61
N ALA A 64 2.36 0.77 -4.92
CA ALA A 64 3.66 0.76 -5.59
C ALA A 64 3.66 1.66 -6.81
N THR A 65 4.79 2.33 -7.02
CA THR A 65 5.05 3.16 -8.19
C THR A 65 6.09 2.46 -9.08
N VAL A 66 5.88 2.51 -10.38
CA VAL A 66 6.86 2.02 -11.36
C VAL A 66 8.21 2.66 -11.05
N PRO A 67 9.32 1.86 -10.94
CA PRO A 67 10.59 2.38 -10.45
C PRO A 67 11.12 3.62 -11.14
N GLU A 68 10.98 3.72 -12.47
CA GLU A 68 11.44 4.87 -13.25
C GLU A 68 10.73 6.17 -12.89
N TYR A 69 9.55 6.07 -12.26
CA TYR A 69 8.69 7.22 -11.97
C TYR A 69 8.55 7.51 -10.48
N GLN A 70 9.32 6.82 -9.64
CA GLN A 70 9.33 7.09 -8.19
C GLN A 70 9.89 8.49 -7.91
N GLY A 71 9.43 9.08 -6.79
CA GLY A 71 9.87 10.42 -6.40
C GLY A 71 9.20 11.57 -7.14
N GLN A 72 8.17 11.30 -7.94
CA GLN A 72 7.45 12.32 -8.72
C GLN A 72 6.06 12.65 -8.19
N GLY A 73 5.69 12.08 -7.03
CA GLY A 73 4.43 12.39 -6.38
C GLY A 73 3.25 11.52 -6.78
N TYR A 74 3.44 10.46 -7.56
CA TYR A 74 2.34 9.61 -8.02
C TYR A 74 1.66 8.86 -6.87
N ALA A 75 2.44 8.24 -5.97
CA ALA A 75 1.87 7.51 -4.85
C ALA A 75 1.08 8.44 -3.92
N ARG A 76 1.61 9.63 -3.66
CA ARG A 76 0.90 10.63 -2.85
C ARG A 76 -0.40 11.06 -3.51
N ALA A 77 -0.39 11.29 -4.82
CA ALA A 77 -1.60 11.65 -5.56
C ALA A 77 -2.64 10.54 -5.49
N LEU A 78 -2.23 9.28 -5.58
CA LEU A 78 -3.15 8.14 -5.48
C LEU A 78 -3.73 8.02 -4.07
N ILE A 79 -2.93 8.23 -3.03
CA ILE A 79 -3.42 8.26 -1.63
C ILE A 79 -4.47 9.37 -1.46
N GLU A 80 -4.22 10.57 -1.97
CA GLU A 80 -5.19 11.67 -1.87
C GLU A 80 -6.49 11.36 -2.63
N PHE A 81 -6.39 10.69 -3.77
CA PHE A 81 -7.57 10.21 -4.50
C PHE A 81 -8.39 9.25 -3.63
N ILE A 82 -7.74 8.28 -2.97
CA ILE A 82 -8.41 7.34 -2.05
C ILE A 82 -9.08 8.11 -0.90
N VAL A 83 -8.37 9.02 -0.26
CA VAL A 83 -8.92 9.83 0.83
C VAL A 83 -10.19 10.56 0.38
N ASN A 84 -10.13 11.25 -0.76
CA ASN A 84 -11.25 12.05 -1.25
C ASN A 84 -12.47 11.19 -1.61
N ASN A 85 -12.26 9.97 -2.09
CA ASN A 85 -13.35 9.08 -2.51
C ASN A 85 -13.97 8.30 -1.34
N TYR A 86 -13.28 8.13 -0.23
CA TYR A 86 -13.73 7.25 0.85
C TYR A 86 -13.98 7.97 2.18
N ARG A 87 -13.71 9.27 2.27
CA ARG A 87 -13.82 10.01 3.53
C ARG A 87 -15.23 10.05 4.12
N GLU A 88 -16.26 9.88 3.30
CA GLU A 88 -17.64 9.86 3.79
C GLU A 88 -18.05 8.49 4.31
N GLN A 89 -17.29 7.44 3.98
CA GLN A 89 -17.58 6.05 4.35
C GLN A 89 -16.68 5.55 5.47
N TYR A 90 -15.50 6.15 5.63
CA TYR A 90 -14.49 5.70 6.60
C TYR A 90 -13.94 6.89 7.38
N ALA A 91 -13.61 6.64 8.65
CA ALA A 91 -13.02 7.65 9.52
C ALA A 91 -11.49 7.67 9.45
N ILE A 92 -10.90 6.51 9.17
CA ILE A 92 -9.45 6.30 9.24
C ILE A 92 -8.97 5.55 8.00
N LEU A 93 -7.84 6.01 7.45
CA LEU A 93 -7.06 5.26 6.46
C LEU A 93 -5.82 4.73 7.16
N GLN A 94 -5.57 3.42 7.05
CA GLN A 94 -4.48 2.71 7.71
C GLN A 94 -3.56 2.08 6.68
N VAL A 95 -2.28 1.98 7.02
CA VAL A 95 -1.30 1.27 6.20
C VAL A 95 -0.29 0.57 7.10
N GLY A 96 0.08 -0.67 6.75
CA GLY A 96 1.15 -1.40 7.40
C GLY A 96 2.40 -1.43 6.53
N THR A 97 3.55 -1.26 7.13
CA THR A 97 4.84 -1.33 6.43
C THR A 97 5.91 -1.89 7.35
N GLY A 98 7.01 -2.39 6.77
CA GLY A 98 8.20 -2.70 7.56
C GLY A 98 8.79 -1.45 8.18
N ASP A 99 9.55 -1.64 9.25
CA ASP A 99 10.27 -0.52 9.89
C ASP A 99 11.45 -0.12 9.01
N SER A 100 11.18 0.71 8.03
CA SER A 100 12.10 1.07 6.97
C SER A 100 12.20 2.58 6.79
N PRO A 101 13.43 3.11 6.60
CA PRO A 101 13.61 4.53 6.32
C PRO A 101 13.08 4.95 4.93
N LEU A 102 12.73 4.01 4.06
CA LEU A 102 12.16 4.32 2.75
C LEU A 102 10.66 4.60 2.82
N THR A 103 9.93 3.91 3.70
CA THR A 103 8.47 3.94 3.68
C THR A 103 7.87 4.80 4.78
N ILE A 104 8.34 4.69 6.01
CA ILE A 104 7.75 5.42 7.15
C ILE A 104 7.80 6.93 6.94
N PRO A 105 8.95 7.55 6.58
CA PRO A 105 8.95 8.99 6.31
C PRO A 105 8.03 9.42 5.18
N PHE A 106 7.87 8.56 4.15
CA PHE A 106 6.94 8.84 3.06
C PHE A 106 5.50 8.92 3.57
N TYR A 107 5.06 7.93 4.36
CA TYR A 107 3.70 7.95 4.91
C TYR A 107 3.49 9.11 5.88
N GLU A 108 4.49 9.43 6.70
CA GLU A 108 4.41 10.59 7.58
C GLU A 108 4.22 11.90 6.80
N LYS A 109 4.90 12.05 5.67
CA LYS A 109 4.70 13.21 4.79
C LYS A 109 3.31 13.23 4.15
N CYS A 110 2.69 12.06 4.02
CA CYS A 110 1.30 11.95 3.53
C CYS A 110 0.26 12.13 4.64
N GLY A 111 0.67 12.52 5.84
CA GLY A 111 -0.24 12.81 6.95
C GLY A 111 -0.54 11.64 7.87
N PHE A 112 0.16 10.53 7.72
CA PHE A 112 0.01 9.37 8.60
C PHE A 112 0.83 9.54 9.86
N VAL A 113 0.35 8.95 10.96
CA VAL A 113 1.09 8.87 12.23
C VAL A 113 1.18 7.41 12.66
N ARG A 114 2.25 7.05 13.38
CA ARG A 114 2.43 5.69 13.89
C ARG A 114 1.29 5.33 14.84
N SER A 115 0.80 4.10 14.72
CA SER A 115 -0.33 3.60 15.51
C SER A 115 0.08 2.40 16.36
N TYR A 116 0.33 1.23 15.76
CA TYR A 116 0.69 0.02 16.50
C TYR A 116 1.65 -0.84 15.70
N ILE A 117 2.18 -1.90 16.34
CA ILE A 117 3.16 -2.80 15.74
C ILE A 117 2.65 -4.24 15.87
N ILE A 118 2.82 -5.04 14.82
CA ILE A 118 2.70 -6.50 14.89
C ILE A 118 4.12 -7.06 14.90
N SER A 119 4.53 -7.59 16.06
CA SER A 119 5.87 -8.14 16.24
C SER A 119 6.07 -9.38 15.36
N ASN A 120 7.25 -9.49 14.76
CA ASN A 120 7.68 -10.64 13.97
C ASN A 120 6.80 -10.94 12.74
N PHE A 121 6.04 -9.94 12.25
CA PHE A 121 5.12 -10.16 11.13
C PHE A 121 5.85 -10.72 9.91
N PHE A 122 6.98 -10.15 9.53
CA PHE A 122 7.70 -10.55 8.33
C PHE A 122 8.40 -11.90 8.50
N THR A 123 8.92 -12.19 9.69
CA THR A 123 9.55 -13.47 9.96
C THR A 123 8.54 -14.61 10.11
N ASP A 124 7.33 -14.31 10.57
CA ASP A 124 6.28 -15.31 10.78
C ASP A 124 5.47 -15.61 9.52
N ASN A 125 5.35 -14.67 8.58
CA ASN A 125 4.42 -14.77 7.45
C ASN A 125 5.08 -15.04 6.10
N TYR A 126 6.37 -14.75 5.94
CA TYR A 126 7.09 -14.95 4.68
C TYR A 126 7.99 -16.19 4.78
N ASP A 127 8.15 -16.88 3.67
CA ASP A 127 8.93 -18.12 3.61
C ASP A 127 10.45 -17.88 3.44
N HIS A 128 10.83 -16.61 3.35
CA HIS A 128 12.23 -16.20 3.22
C HIS A 128 12.42 -14.84 3.91
N PRO A 129 13.67 -14.49 4.28
CA PRO A 129 13.94 -13.17 4.85
C PRO A 129 13.61 -12.05 3.86
N ILE A 130 12.97 -10.99 4.35
CA ILE A 130 12.63 -9.81 3.55
C ILE A 130 13.57 -8.68 3.94
N TYR A 131 14.22 -8.07 2.95
CA TYR A 131 15.14 -6.97 3.15
C TYR A 131 14.68 -5.73 2.42
N GLU A 132 14.88 -4.57 3.03
CA GLU A 132 14.63 -3.27 2.41
C GLU A 132 15.76 -2.32 2.81
N SER A 133 16.42 -1.71 1.83
CA SER A 133 17.59 -0.85 2.06
C SER A 133 18.69 -1.55 2.88
N GLY A 134 18.89 -2.86 2.67
CA GLY A 134 19.88 -3.66 3.39
C GLY A 134 19.51 -4.02 4.82
N ILE A 135 18.30 -3.67 5.27
CA ILE A 135 17.79 -3.94 6.61
C ILE A 135 16.77 -5.07 6.53
N GLN A 136 16.94 -6.11 7.37
CA GLN A 136 15.94 -7.18 7.44
C GLN A 136 14.69 -6.65 8.12
N LEU A 137 13.53 -6.84 7.46
CA LEU A 137 12.24 -6.51 8.03
C LEU A 137 11.81 -7.62 8.99
N VAL A 138 11.37 -7.24 10.18
CA VAL A 138 10.91 -8.16 11.23
C VAL A 138 9.49 -7.79 11.63
N ASP A 139 9.29 -6.61 12.18
CA ASP A 139 8.01 -6.12 12.67
C ASP A 139 7.25 -5.36 11.59
N MET A 140 5.91 -5.46 11.60
CA MET A 140 5.04 -4.61 10.81
C MET A 140 4.66 -3.38 11.64
N VAL A 141 4.98 -2.19 11.13
CA VAL A 141 4.57 -0.93 11.74
C VAL A 141 3.31 -0.44 11.05
N TYR A 142 2.26 -0.21 11.83
CA TYR A 142 1.02 0.36 11.30
C TYR A 142 0.98 1.86 11.56
N LEU A 143 0.58 2.59 10.50
CA LEU A 143 0.36 4.03 10.56
C LEU A 143 -1.11 4.30 10.18
N GLN A 144 -1.63 5.42 10.66
CA GLN A 144 -3.00 5.80 10.37
C GLN A 144 -3.12 7.29 10.11
N ARG A 145 -4.16 7.64 9.36
CA ARG A 145 -4.52 9.02 9.06
C ARG A 145 -6.03 9.16 9.19
N THR A 146 -6.47 10.18 9.92
CA THR A 146 -7.90 10.55 9.97
C THR A 146 -8.30 11.17 8.63
N ILE A 147 -9.43 10.74 8.09
CA ILE A 147 -9.88 11.22 6.77
C ILE A 147 -11.31 11.81 6.77
#